data_268be80dab1aa36dcde2e0bfed8f21e5
#
_entry.id   268be80dab1aa36dcde2e0bfed8f21e5
#
_cell.length_a   1.000
_cell.length_b   1.000
_cell.length_c   1.000
_cell.angle_alpha   90.00
_cell.angle_beta   90.00
_cell.angle_gamma   90.00
#
_symmetry.space_group_name_H-M   'P 1'
#
loop_
_entity.id
_entity.type
_entity.pdbx_description
1 polymer ?
#
loop_
_entity_poly.entity_id
_entity_poly.type
_entity_poly.pdbx_seq_one_letter_code
_entity_poly.pdbx_strand_id
1 'polypeptide(L)'
;MPIRIPRGWELPESAATPEHLVLGRRKALGLGGLIAAGAALPWQGARAQQAASPMAAMRNPAFRPERALTPEKDATSYNNYYEFGSSKNVASAAARLPQRPWTLKLEGMVDNPQELGLDDLLKKVSLEERVLRHRCVEAWAMTVPWTGFPMAELLKLAGPQSGAKFVEFHTVADRGTMPGLRQSWYPWPYVEGCTLAEAANELCFMAVGLYGKPVPPQNGGPIRVLFPWKYGFKSGKAITTIRFTDKRPVSFWEQLQPTEYGFWANVNPEVPHPRWSQAHERLLGSNERVPTKLFNGYGEYVASLYAGLEKERLYL
;
A
#
# COMPACT_ATOMS: atom_id res chain seq x y z
N MET A 1 -3.27 46.06 -34.32
CA MET A 1 -3.76 45.33 -33.13
C MET A 1 -3.09 43.97 -33.13
N PRO A 2 -2.33 43.57 -32.09
CA PRO A 2 -1.79 42.21 -32.06
C PRO A 2 -2.90 41.22 -31.80
N ILE A 3 -3.02 40.22 -32.67
CA ILE A 3 -3.98 39.09 -32.50
C ILE A 3 -3.41 38.20 -31.38
N ARG A 4 -4.10 38.15 -30.24
CA ARG A 4 -3.79 37.21 -29.17
C ARG A 4 -4.52 35.90 -29.41
N ILE A 5 -3.79 34.83 -29.61
CA ILE A 5 -4.35 33.45 -29.68
C ILE A 5 -4.36 32.88 -28.26
N PRO A 6 -5.56 32.61 -27.67
CA PRO A 6 -5.63 32.01 -26.30
C PRO A 6 -5.01 30.61 -26.34
N ARG A 7 -4.19 30.30 -25.34
CA ARG A 7 -3.65 28.96 -25.16
C ARG A 7 -4.70 28.10 -24.49
N GLY A 8 -4.77 26.80 -24.80
CA GLY A 8 -5.84 25.89 -24.37
C GLY A 8 -6.01 25.70 -22.86
N TRP A 9 -5.17 26.30 -22.02
CA TRP A 9 -5.27 26.34 -20.55
C TRP A 9 -5.66 27.73 -19.98
N GLU A 10 -5.83 28.76 -20.84
CA GLU A 10 -6.27 30.08 -20.42
C GLU A 10 -7.77 30.08 -20.20
N LEU A 11 -8.22 30.32 -18.97
CA LEU A 11 -9.63 30.52 -18.66
C LEU A 11 -9.98 32.01 -18.87
N PRO A 12 -11.21 32.31 -19.38
CA PRO A 12 -11.66 33.68 -19.46
C PRO A 12 -11.76 34.32 -18.07
N GLU A 13 -11.51 35.61 -17.97
CA GLU A 13 -11.50 36.35 -16.71
C GLU A 13 -12.86 36.27 -15.96
N SER A 14 -13.96 36.07 -16.73
CA SER A 14 -15.31 35.80 -16.20
C SER A 14 -15.42 34.45 -15.45
N ALA A 15 -14.46 33.55 -15.60
CA ALA A 15 -14.40 32.28 -14.86
C ALA A 15 -13.60 32.40 -13.54
N ALA A 16 -12.97 33.54 -13.28
CA ALA A 16 -12.29 33.83 -12.03
C ALA A 16 -13.31 34.08 -10.91
N THR A 17 -13.15 33.41 -9.77
CA THR A 17 -14.00 33.66 -8.60
C THR A 17 -13.76 35.09 -8.09
N PRO A 18 -14.80 35.92 -7.96
CA PRO A 18 -14.65 37.27 -7.46
C PRO A 18 -13.95 37.33 -6.11
N GLU A 19 -13.01 38.27 -5.92
CA GLU A 19 -12.17 38.40 -4.73
C GLU A 19 -12.97 38.50 -3.43
N HIS A 20 -14.13 39.16 -3.43
CA HIS A 20 -15.00 39.28 -2.26
C HIS A 20 -15.59 37.97 -1.75
N LEU A 21 -15.67 36.93 -2.61
CA LEU A 21 -16.09 35.57 -2.24
C LEU A 21 -14.95 34.76 -1.63
N VAL A 22 -13.70 35.08 -1.96
CA VAL A 22 -12.49 34.39 -1.44
C VAL A 22 -12.12 34.91 -0.05
N LEU A 23 -12.31 36.21 0.21
CA LEU A 23 -11.92 36.86 1.45
C LEU A 23 -12.99 36.81 2.55
N GLY A 24 -14.17 36.23 2.29
CA GLY A 24 -15.34 36.24 3.18
C GLY A 24 -15.28 35.35 4.42
N ARG A 25 -14.20 34.60 4.69
CA ARG A 25 -14.12 33.68 5.85
C ARG A 25 -14.21 34.34 7.22
N ARG A 26 -13.98 35.65 7.36
CA ARG A 26 -14.13 36.37 8.64
C ARG A 26 -15.55 36.81 8.96
N LYS A 27 -16.48 36.84 8.00
CA LYS A 27 -17.89 37.22 8.23
C LYS A 27 -18.81 36.06 8.55
N ALA A 28 -18.39 34.81 8.37
CA ALA A 28 -19.18 33.62 8.67
C ALA A 28 -19.24 33.28 10.18
N LEU A 29 -18.44 33.90 11.01
CA LEU A 29 -18.40 33.68 12.46
C LEU A 29 -19.29 34.66 13.27
N GLY A 30 -19.98 35.60 12.61
CA GLY A 30 -20.76 36.63 13.24
C GLY A 30 -22.30 36.44 13.28
N LEU A 31 -22.84 35.35 12.68
CA LEU A 31 -24.31 35.14 12.56
C LEU A 31 -24.79 33.83 13.24
N GLY A 32 -24.11 33.40 14.28
CA GLY A 32 -24.47 32.22 15.08
C GLY A 32 -25.20 32.52 16.39
N GLY A 33 -25.95 33.61 16.47
CA GLY A 33 -26.75 33.91 17.62
C GLY A 33 -28.22 34.17 17.24
N LEU A 34 -29.12 33.33 17.78
CA LEU A 34 -30.59 33.33 17.72
C LEU A 34 -31.19 32.36 16.69
N ILE A 35 -31.45 31.13 17.15
CA ILE A 35 -32.72 30.42 17.08
C ILE A 35 -32.59 29.16 18.00
N ALA A 36 -33.06 29.31 19.27
CA ALA A 36 -33.39 28.21 20.12
C ALA A 36 -34.89 28.10 20.11
N ALA A 37 -35.45 27.12 19.39
CA ALA A 37 -36.77 26.53 19.71
C ALA A 37 -37.09 25.38 18.72
N GLY A 38 -37.13 24.14 19.23
CA GLY A 38 -38.09 23.12 18.84
C GLY A 38 -37.86 22.33 17.59
N ALA A 39 -37.21 21.16 17.73
CA ALA A 39 -37.70 19.88 17.24
C ALA A 39 -36.68 18.77 17.61
N ALA A 40 -37.04 17.92 18.55
CA ALA A 40 -36.29 16.68 18.85
C ALA A 40 -36.49 15.70 17.71
N LEU A 41 -35.55 15.70 16.75
CA LEU A 41 -35.38 14.60 15.85
C LEU A 41 -34.32 13.65 16.47
N PRO A 42 -34.51 12.33 16.39
CA PRO A 42 -33.51 11.41 16.93
C PRO A 42 -32.21 11.59 16.14
N TRP A 43 -31.19 12.10 16.80
CA TRP A 43 -29.84 12.17 16.33
C TRP A 43 -29.35 10.74 16.09
N GLN A 44 -29.42 10.26 14.85
CA GLN A 44 -28.67 9.09 14.45
C GLN A 44 -27.20 9.46 14.63
N GLY A 45 -26.61 8.90 15.70
CA GLY A 45 -25.26 9.20 16.12
C GLY A 45 -24.29 9.09 14.95
N ALA A 46 -23.66 10.20 14.60
CA ALA A 46 -22.38 10.16 13.93
C ALA A 46 -21.52 9.19 14.77
N ARG A 47 -21.20 8.02 14.21
CA ARG A 47 -20.22 7.12 14.80
C ARG A 47 -18.95 7.96 14.94
N ALA A 48 -18.66 8.38 16.15
CA ALA A 48 -17.40 8.98 16.48
C ALA A 48 -16.34 8.00 15.98
N GLN A 49 -15.54 8.44 15.01
CA GLN A 49 -14.40 7.69 14.52
C GLN A 49 -13.51 7.53 15.75
N GLN A 50 -13.57 6.35 16.35
CA GLN A 50 -12.82 6.02 17.55
C GLN A 50 -11.37 6.34 17.25
N ALA A 51 -10.79 7.29 17.98
CA ALA A 51 -9.38 7.65 17.84
C ALA A 51 -8.57 6.35 17.91
N ALA A 52 -7.88 6.02 16.82
CA ALA A 52 -7.16 4.77 16.71
C ALA A 52 -6.16 4.70 17.87
N SER A 53 -6.31 3.69 18.73
CA SER A 53 -5.38 3.44 19.83
C SER A 53 -3.97 3.30 19.26
N PRO A 54 -2.95 3.90 19.89
CA PRO A 54 -1.57 3.71 19.45
C PRO A 54 -1.25 2.22 19.37
N MET A 55 -0.69 1.78 18.24
CA MET A 55 -0.23 0.40 18.11
C MET A 55 1.12 0.28 18.83
N ALA A 56 1.09 -0.05 20.11
CA ALA A 56 2.28 -0.25 20.90
C ALA A 56 3.00 -1.53 20.42
N ALA A 57 4.18 -1.36 19.85
CA ALA A 57 5.05 -2.46 19.48
C ALA A 57 6.52 -2.06 19.70
N MET A 58 7.34 -3.02 20.16
CA MET A 58 8.77 -2.78 20.32
C MET A 58 9.43 -2.68 18.95
N ARG A 59 10.31 -1.69 18.79
CA ARG A 59 11.13 -1.58 17.58
C ARG A 59 12.16 -2.71 17.51
N ASN A 60 12.14 -3.45 16.43
CA ASN A 60 13.14 -4.47 16.17
C ASN A 60 14.45 -3.79 15.70
N PRO A 61 15.54 -3.90 16.48
CA PRO A 61 16.80 -3.22 16.18
C PRO A 61 17.55 -3.77 14.97
N ALA A 62 17.24 -4.98 14.50
CA ALA A 62 17.86 -5.59 13.33
C ALA A 62 17.48 -4.85 12.03
N PHE A 63 16.32 -4.17 12.00
CA PHE A 63 15.83 -3.47 10.80
C PHE A 63 16.02 -1.95 10.97
N ARG A 64 17.27 -1.50 10.78
CA ARG A 64 17.66 -0.07 10.84
C ARG A 64 18.33 0.33 9.53
N PRO A 65 17.58 0.78 8.51
CA PRO A 65 18.21 1.31 7.30
C PRO A 65 18.99 2.60 7.61
N GLU A 66 20.13 2.77 6.95
CA GLU A 66 21.01 3.95 7.06
C GLU A 66 20.40 5.20 6.40
N ARG A 67 19.10 5.41 6.54
CA ARG A 67 18.37 6.53 5.95
C ARG A 67 17.47 7.19 6.97
N ALA A 68 17.32 8.50 6.85
CA ALA A 68 16.32 9.22 7.60
C ALA A 68 14.91 8.72 7.27
N LEU A 69 14.03 8.75 8.26
CA LEU A 69 12.61 8.45 8.04
C LEU A 69 12.01 9.47 7.08
N THR A 70 11.20 8.98 6.15
CA THR A 70 10.33 9.84 5.36
C THR A 70 9.31 10.50 6.31
N PRO A 71 9.03 11.81 6.18
CA PRO A 71 7.99 12.43 6.98
C PRO A 71 6.64 11.72 6.80
N GLU A 72 5.90 11.50 7.89
CA GLU A 72 4.59 10.82 7.85
C GLU A 72 3.65 11.44 6.81
N LYS A 73 3.60 12.77 6.75
CA LYS A 73 2.78 13.50 5.78
C LYS A 73 3.07 13.08 4.34
N ASP A 74 4.34 12.94 3.98
CA ASP A 74 4.73 12.60 2.61
C ASP A 74 4.45 11.12 2.31
N ALA A 75 4.75 10.22 3.26
CA ALA A 75 4.48 8.79 3.12
C ALA A 75 2.98 8.46 3.04
N THR A 76 2.11 9.26 3.62
CA THR A 76 0.66 9.02 3.65
C THR A 76 -0.13 9.80 2.61
N SER A 77 0.49 10.72 1.88
CA SER A 77 -0.16 11.52 0.83
C SER A 77 0.30 11.19 -0.60
N TYR A 78 1.36 10.40 -0.77
CA TYR A 78 1.91 10.02 -2.07
C TYR A 78 1.81 8.52 -2.28
N ASN A 79 0.72 8.06 -2.90
CA ASN A 79 0.37 6.64 -2.95
C ASN A 79 -0.02 6.19 -4.36
N ASN A 80 0.35 4.96 -4.72
CA ASN A 80 -0.19 4.24 -5.85
C ASN A 80 -1.29 3.30 -5.35
N TYR A 81 -2.55 3.54 -5.72
CA TYR A 81 -3.65 2.66 -5.37
C TYR A 81 -4.74 2.76 -6.45
N TYR A 82 -4.57 1.97 -7.51
CA TYR A 82 -5.34 2.07 -8.75
C TYR A 82 -6.83 1.79 -8.58
N GLU A 83 -7.21 1.01 -7.57
CA GLU A 83 -8.59 0.77 -7.20
C GLU A 83 -9.31 2.07 -6.78
N PHE A 84 -8.54 3.09 -6.31
CA PHE A 84 -9.08 4.41 -5.97
C PHE A 84 -8.78 5.49 -7.02
N GLY A 85 -7.82 5.27 -7.89
CA GLY A 85 -7.45 6.19 -8.97
C GLY A 85 -6.00 6.07 -9.41
N SER A 86 -5.68 6.66 -10.57
CA SER A 86 -4.34 6.64 -11.17
C SER A 86 -3.42 7.76 -10.68
N SER A 87 -3.94 8.75 -9.94
CA SER A 87 -3.13 9.81 -9.33
C SER A 87 -2.47 9.36 -8.04
N LYS A 88 -1.45 10.11 -7.56
CA LYS A 88 -0.83 9.85 -6.25
C LYS A 88 -1.69 10.33 -5.08
N ASN A 89 -2.65 11.19 -5.31
CA ASN A 89 -3.52 11.76 -4.29
C ASN A 89 -4.84 10.97 -4.19
N VAL A 90 -4.78 9.78 -3.60
CA VAL A 90 -5.94 8.89 -3.44
C VAL A 90 -6.48 8.84 -2.00
N ALA A 91 -5.86 9.55 -1.05
CA ALA A 91 -6.19 9.44 0.38
C ALA A 91 -7.66 9.73 0.67
N SER A 92 -8.24 10.79 0.08
CA SER A 92 -9.65 11.14 0.29
C SER A 92 -10.63 10.10 -0.27
N ALA A 93 -10.29 9.50 -1.41
CA ALA A 93 -11.09 8.42 -1.99
C ALA A 93 -10.98 7.14 -1.15
N ALA A 94 -9.75 6.78 -0.74
CA ALA A 94 -9.47 5.60 0.06
C ALA A 94 -10.08 5.66 1.48
N ALA A 95 -10.27 6.86 2.04
CA ALA A 95 -10.87 7.05 3.36
C ALA A 95 -12.28 6.42 3.49
N ARG A 96 -12.95 6.13 2.38
CA ARG A 96 -14.25 5.47 2.37
C ARG A 96 -14.19 3.95 2.54
N LEU A 97 -13.01 3.33 2.41
CA LEU A 97 -12.86 1.89 2.59
C LEU A 97 -13.03 1.54 4.08
N PRO A 98 -14.01 0.70 4.45
CA PRO A 98 -14.16 0.24 5.82
C PRO A 98 -12.92 -0.53 6.29
N GLN A 99 -12.38 -0.16 7.44
CA GLN A 99 -11.20 -0.82 8.01
C GLN A 99 -11.57 -1.86 9.07
N ARG A 100 -12.80 -1.82 9.57
CA ARG A 100 -13.34 -2.73 10.59
C ARG A 100 -14.86 -2.90 10.41
N PRO A 101 -15.40 -4.13 10.64
CA PRO A 101 -14.64 -5.37 10.84
C PRO A 101 -13.89 -5.79 9.58
N TRP A 102 -12.79 -6.53 9.72
CA TRP A 102 -12.02 -7.06 8.60
C TRP A 102 -11.72 -8.53 8.80
N THR A 103 -11.90 -9.34 7.77
CA THR A 103 -11.66 -10.78 7.78
C THR A 103 -10.53 -11.13 6.83
N LEU A 104 -9.62 -11.98 7.27
CA LEU A 104 -8.57 -12.59 6.48
C LEU A 104 -8.84 -14.07 6.33
N LYS A 105 -8.92 -14.55 5.09
CA LYS A 105 -9.11 -15.96 4.78
C LYS A 105 -7.77 -16.61 4.47
N LEU A 106 -7.50 -17.76 5.09
CA LEU A 106 -6.39 -18.66 4.79
C LEU A 106 -6.95 -19.89 4.10
N GLU A 107 -6.54 -20.17 2.86
CA GLU A 107 -7.14 -21.25 2.05
C GLU A 107 -6.16 -21.90 1.07
N GLY A 108 -6.64 -22.86 0.31
CA GLY A 108 -5.88 -23.61 -0.69
C GLY A 108 -5.17 -24.82 -0.08
N MET A 109 -3.91 -25.04 -0.43
CA MET A 109 -3.12 -26.19 0.03
C MET A 109 -2.58 -25.95 1.45
N VAL A 110 -3.47 -25.98 2.43
CA VAL A 110 -3.19 -25.82 3.87
C VAL A 110 -3.91 -26.88 4.69
N ASP A 111 -3.34 -27.23 5.83
CA ASP A 111 -3.96 -28.18 6.76
C ASP A 111 -5.07 -27.52 7.58
N ASN A 112 -4.97 -26.20 7.80
CA ASN A 112 -5.91 -25.44 8.64
C ASN A 112 -6.55 -24.28 7.84
N PRO A 113 -7.47 -24.57 6.89
CA PRO A 113 -8.22 -23.52 6.22
C PRO A 113 -9.12 -22.82 7.22
N GLN A 114 -9.06 -21.46 7.25
CA GLN A 114 -9.79 -20.70 8.25
C GLN A 114 -10.07 -19.27 7.81
N GLU A 115 -11.07 -18.66 8.41
CA GLU A 115 -11.37 -17.24 8.32
C GLU A 115 -11.14 -16.61 9.69
N LEU A 116 -10.30 -15.58 9.73
CA LEU A 116 -9.90 -14.90 10.96
C LEU A 116 -10.34 -13.44 10.92
N GLY A 117 -11.10 -13.02 11.92
CA GLY A 117 -11.24 -11.60 12.18
C GLY A 117 -9.87 -10.99 12.46
N LEU A 118 -9.58 -9.83 11.87
CA LEU A 118 -8.26 -9.21 12.03
C LEU A 118 -7.93 -8.94 13.51
N ASP A 119 -8.91 -8.50 14.29
CA ASP A 119 -8.71 -8.23 15.72
C ASP A 119 -8.40 -9.51 16.52
N ASP A 120 -8.91 -10.67 16.09
CA ASP A 120 -8.60 -11.97 16.70
C ASP A 120 -7.26 -12.52 16.21
N LEU A 121 -6.88 -12.26 14.96
CA LEU A 121 -5.54 -12.55 14.47
C LEU A 121 -4.47 -11.79 15.26
N LEU A 122 -4.69 -10.50 15.52
CA LEU A 122 -3.75 -9.66 16.26
C LEU A 122 -3.52 -10.13 17.71
N LYS A 123 -4.44 -10.88 18.28
CA LYS A 123 -4.25 -11.52 19.60
C LYS A 123 -3.36 -12.77 19.55
N LYS A 124 -3.20 -13.36 18.36
CA LYS A 124 -2.45 -14.63 18.15
C LYS A 124 -1.01 -14.42 17.70
N VAL A 125 -0.64 -13.21 17.29
CA VAL A 125 0.67 -12.87 16.75
C VAL A 125 1.37 -11.83 17.61
N SER A 126 2.71 -11.83 17.60
CA SER A 126 3.50 -10.80 18.29
C SER A 126 3.80 -9.65 17.35
N LEU A 127 3.33 -8.46 17.69
CA LEU A 127 3.61 -7.25 16.92
C LEU A 127 4.99 -6.70 17.23
N GLU A 128 5.69 -6.28 16.19
CA GLU A 128 6.94 -5.52 16.27
C GLU A 128 6.94 -4.34 15.31
N GLU A 129 7.75 -3.32 15.58
CA GLU A 129 7.99 -2.22 14.64
C GLU A 129 9.29 -2.47 13.88
N ARG A 130 9.22 -2.37 12.54
CA ARG A 130 10.38 -2.42 11.64
C ARG A 130 10.47 -1.14 10.82
N VAL A 131 11.65 -0.55 10.78
CA VAL A 131 11.93 0.55 9.84
C VAL A 131 12.41 -0.07 8.53
N LEU A 132 11.59 0.03 7.49
CA LEU A 132 11.87 -0.61 6.20
C LEU A 132 11.91 0.41 5.07
N ARG A 133 12.79 0.15 4.09
CA ARG A 133 12.80 0.85 2.80
C ARG A 133 11.70 0.29 1.92
N HIS A 134 11.03 1.17 1.21
CA HIS A 134 10.08 0.84 0.16
C HIS A 134 10.54 1.50 -1.14
N ARG A 135 10.61 0.75 -2.22
CA ARG A 135 11.06 1.19 -3.54
C ARG A 135 9.97 0.93 -4.58
N CYS A 136 9.40 1.98 -5.11
CA CYS A 136 8.45 1.87 -6.21
C CYS A 136 9.18 1.63 -7.54
N VAL A 137 8.58 0.84 -8.43
CA VAL A 137 9.09 0.67 -9.80
C VAL A 137 9.21 2.00 -10.55
N GLU A 138 8.42 3.00 -10.21
CA GLU A 138 8.48 4.38 -10.74
C GLU A 138 9.66 5.21 -10.21
N ALA A 139 10.67 4.58 -9.64
CA ALA A 139 11.90 5.20 -9.17
C ALA A 139 11.74 6.25 -8.06
N TRP A 140 10.74 6.11 -7.19
CA TRP A 140 10.67 6.82 -5.92
C TRP A 140 10.76 5.86 -4.74
N ALA A 141 11.21 6.37 -3.60
CA ALA A 141 11.43 5.56 -2.41
C ALA A 141 11.02 6.28 -1.14
N MET A 142 10.67 5.51 -0.12
CA MET A 142 10.44 5.99 1.24
C MET A 142 11.07 5.04 2.25
N THR A 143 11.35 5.55 3.45
CA THR A 143 11.83 4.78 4.60
C THR A 143 10.87 5.05 5.75
N VAL A 144 10.13 4.04 6.17
CA VAL A 144 9.01 4.22 7.08
C VAL A 144 8.96 3.15 8.16
N PRO A 145 8.49 3.49 9.38
CA PRO A 145 8.30 2.54 10.47
C PRO A 145 6.95 1.83 10.29
N TRP A 146 7.00 0.53 10.03
CA TRP A 146 5.83 -0.34 9.96
C TRP A 146 5.67 -1.11 11.25
N THR A 147 4.44 -1.21 11.75
CA THR A 147 4.07 -2.13 12.82
C THR A 147 3.36 -3.34 12.23
N GLY A 148 3.73 -4.53 12.67
CA GLY A 148 3.14 -5.76 12.14
C GLY A 148 3.84 -7.00 12.68
N PHE A 149 3.83 -8.07 11.90
CA PHE A 149 4.41 -9.36 12.26
C PHE A 149 4.98 -10.08 11.02
N PRO A 150 5.97 -10.99 11.18
CA PRO A 150 6.49 -11.79 10.07
C PRO A 150 5.40 -12.65 9.43
N MET A 151 5.40 -12.75 8.08
CA MET A 151 4.47 -13.65 7.36
C MET A 151 4.57 -15.10 7.84
N ALA A 152 5.73 -15.51 8.35
CA ALA A 152 5.96 -16.83 8.94
C ALA A 152 4.96 -17.18 10.06
N GLU A 153 4.41 -16.20 10.77
CA GLU A 153 3.37 -16.47 11.79
C GLU A 153 2.06 -16.94 11.14
N LEU A 154 1.69 -16.39 9.98
CA LEU A 154 0.53 -16.88 9.23
C LEU A 154 0.80 -18.24 8.60
N LEU A 155 2.03 -18.51 8.16
CA LEU A 155 2.39 -19.87 7.70
C LEU A 155 2.22 -20.89 8.80
N LYS A 156 2.62 -20.59 10.03
CA LYS A 156 2.40 -21.50 11.19
C LYS A 156 0.91 -21.75 11.47
N LEU A 157 0.08 -20.69 11.35
CA LEU A 157 -1.36 -20.80 11.56
C LEU A 157 -2.06 -21.61 10.44
N ALA A 158 -1.66 -21.41 9.19
CA ALA A 158 -2.25 -22.06 8.03
C ALA A 158 -1.81 -23.51 7.88
N GLY A 159 -0.55 -23.85 8.21
CA GLY A 159 0.03 -25.17 7.99
C GLY A 159 0.10 -25.52 6.49
N PRO A 160 0.98 -24.86 5.69
CA PRO A 160 1.09 -25.20 4.27
C PRO A 160 1.44 -26.66 4.04
N GLN A 161 0.69 -27.34 3.18
CA GLN A 161 0.94 -28.72 2.79
C GLN A 161 2.25 -28.84 1.98
N SER A 162 2.88 -29.98 2.00
CA SER A 162 4.19 -30.23 1.34
C SER A 162 4.20 -29.96 -0.16
N GLY A 163 3.04 -30.01 -0.82
CA GLY A 163 2.88 -29.69 -2.24
C GLY A 163 2.77 -28.18 -2.53
N ALA A 164 2.52 -27.34 -1.54
CA ALA A 164 2.39 -25.91 -1.73
C ALA A 164 3.75 -25.29 -2.08
N LYS A 165 3.81 -24.55 -3.18
CA LYS A 165 5.03 -23.90 -3.69
C LYS A 165 4.94 -22.38 -3.69
N PHE A 166 3.74 -21.85 -3.77
CA PHE A 166 3.44 -20.43 -3.94
C PHE A 166 2.36 -19.96 -2.97
N VAL A 167 2.36 -18.67 -2.75
CA VAL A 167 1.36 -17.95 -1.97
C VAL A 167 0.77 -16.85 -2.83
N GLU A 168 -0.56 -16.79 -2.92
CA GLU A 168 -1.32 -15.72 -3.54
C GLU A 168 -1.91 -14.79 -2.48
N PHE A 169 -1.87 -13.50 -2.73
CA PHE A 169 -2.48 -12.45 -1.92
C PHE A 169 -3.59 -11.79 -2.73
N HIS A 170 -4.84 -12.01 -2.33
CA HIS A 170 -5.99 -11.37 -2.95
C HIS A 170 -6.39 -10.14 -2.14
N THR A 171 -6.58 -9.03 -2.84
CA THR A 171 -6.98 -7.77 -2.22
C THR A 171 -8.49 -7.58 -2.28
N VAL A 172 -9.00 -6.69 -1.45
CA VAL A 172 -10.41 -6.32 -1.49
C VAL A 172 -10.79 -5.71 -2.83
N ALA A 173 -11.99 -6.03 -3.32
CA ALA A 173 -12.55 -5.48 -4.55
C ALA A 173 -13.98 -5.00 -4.30
N ASP A 174 -14.13 -3.92 -3.56
CA ASP A 174 -15.42 -3.32 -3.24
C ASP A 174 -15.77 -2.20 -4.23
N ARG A 175 -16.65 -2.50 -5.19
CA ARG A 175 -17.11 -1.53 -6.21
C ARG A 175 -17.89 -0.35 -5.63
N GLY A 176 -18.39 -0.45 -4.40
CA GLY A 176 -19.10 0.61 -3.71
C GLY A 176 -18.15 1.73 -3.25
N THR A 177 -16.97 1.36 -2.82
CA THR A 177 -15.96 2.31 -2.27
C THR A 177 -14.77 2.55 -3.19
N MET A 178 -14.50 1.64 -4.15
CA MET A 178 -13.32 1.65 -5.02
C MET A 178 -13.68 2.00 -6.48
N PRO A 179 -13.70 3.29 -6.85
CA PRO A 179 -14.16 3.73 -8.19
C PRO A 179 -13.28 3.23 -9.33
N GLY A 180 -12.00 2.93 -9.10
CA GLY A 180 -11.08 2.41 -10.11
C GLY A 180 -11.47 1.02 -10.63
N LEU A 181 -12.22 0.23 -9.84
CA LEU A 181 -12.74 -1.08 -10.26
C LEU A 181 -13.75 -1.01 -11.42
N ARG A 182 -14.23 0.19 -11.78
CA ARG A 182 -15.09 0.40 -12.97
C ARG A 182 -14.29 0.35 -14.27
N GLN A 183 -12.97 0.45 -14.21
CA GLN A 183 -12.09 0.41 -15.38
C GLN A 183 -11.92 -1.04 -15.83
N SER A 184 -12.67 -1.46 -16.84
CA SER A 184 -12.79 -2.86 -17.28
C SER A 184 -11.54 -3.42 -17.98
N TRP A 185 -10.59 -2.57 -18.40
CA TRP A 185 -9.33 -2.99 -19.02
C TRP A 185 -8.29 -3.48 -18.00
N TYR A 186 -8.51 -3.25 -16.70
CA TYR A 186 -7.69 -3.83 -15.64
C TYR A 186 -8.19 -5.22 -15.26
N PRO A 187 -7.31 -6.19 -15.00
CA PRO A 187 -7.67 -7.56 -14.61
C PRO A 187 -8.03 -7.66 -13.12
N TRP A 188 -9.05 -6.90 -12.69
CA TRP A 188 -9.51 -6.93 -11.29
C TRP A 188 -10.03 -8.30 -10.84
N PRO A 189 -9.89 -8.69 -9.59
CA PRO A 189 -9.26 -7.97 -8.47
C PRO A 189 -7.73 -7.95 -8.55
N TYR A 190 -7.09 -7.07 -7.77
CA TYR A 190 -5.64 -7.07 -7.67
C TYR A 190 -5.17 -8.34 -6.95
N VAL A 191 -4.31 -9.09 -7.60
CA VAL A 191 -3.70 -10.31 -7.07
C VAL A 191 -2.19 -10.20 -7.17
N GLU A 192 -1.50 -10.57 -6.09
CA GLU A 192 -0.05 -10.71 -6.07
C GLU A 192 0.33 -12.12 -5.62
N GLY A 193 1.55 -12.52 -5.94
CA GLY A 193 2.07 -13.80 -5.53
C GLY A 193 3.57 -13.78 -5.24
N CYS A 194 4.00 -14.76 -4.45
CA CYS A 194 5.40 -15.05 -4.20
C CYS A 194 5.61 -16.56 -4.04
N THR A 195 6.85 -17.01 -3.99
CA THR A 195 7.15 -18.40 -3.61
C THR A 195 6.92 -18.60 -2.11
N LEU A 196 6.68 -19.84 -1.70
CA LEU A 196 6.57 -20.18 -0.29
C LEU A 196 7.87 -19.87 0.48
N ALA A 197 9.04 -20.03 -0.17
CA ALA A 197 10.33 -19.67 0.39
C ALA A 197 10.45 -18.15 0.66
N GLU A 198 9.97 -17.31 -0.26
CA GLU A 198 9.90 -15.86 -0.06
C GLU A 198 8.94 -15.47 1.05
N ALA A 199 7.77 -16.13 1.12
CA ALA A 199 6.80 -15.90 2.19
C ALA A 199 7.34 -16.31 3.57
N ALA A 200 8.16 -17.35 3.63
CA ALA A 200 8.81 -17.82 4.86
C ALA A 200 10.02 -16.97 5.29
N ASN A 201 10.56 -16.13 4.39
CA ASN A 201 11.69 -15.28 4.70
C ASN A 201 11.34 -14.25 5.78
N GLU A 202 12.26 -14.00 6.70
CA GLU A 202 12.05 -13.07 7.81
C GLU A 202 11.65 -11.64 7.38
N LEU A 203 12.07 -11.18 6.19
CA LEU A 203 11.70 -9.87 5.65
C LEU A 203 10.28 -9.79 5.10
N CYS A 204 9.63 -10.93 4.80
CA CYS A 204 8.23 -10.92 4.40
C CYS A 204 7.36 -10.57 5.61
N PHE A 205 6.68 -9.42 5.55
CA PHE A 205 6.07 -8.81 6.73
C PHE A 205 4.62 -8.42 6.48
N MET A 206 3.74 -8.76 7.41
CA MET A 206 2.35 -8.37 7.40
C MET A 206 2.18 -7.11 8.23
N ALA A 207 1.98 -5.98 7.57
CA ALA A 207 1.89 -4.69 8.23
C ALA A 207 0.43 -4.32 8.53
N VAL A 208 0.18 -3.90 9.76
CA VAL A 208 -1.11 -3.44 10.29
C VAL A 208 -1.02 -2.05 10.89
N GLY A 209 0.20 -1.51 11.05
CA GLY A 209 0.48 -0.18 11.57
C GLY A 209 1.54 0.56 10.77
N LEU A 210 1.51 1.88 10.85
CA LEU A 210 2.42 2.82 10.20
C LEU A 210 2.59 4.05 11.12
N TYR A 211 3.82 4.43 11.44
CA TYR A 211 4.15 5.50 12.41
C TYR A 211 3.41 5.36 13.75
N GLY A 212 3.31 4.13 14.29
CA GLY A 212 2.65 3.85 15.56
C GLY A 212 1.13 4.00 15.55
N LYS A 213 0.50 4.11 14.37
CA LYS A 213 -0.95 4.20 14.14
C LYS A 213 -1.38 3.04 13.25
N PRO A 214 -2.67 2.65 13.21
CA PRO A 214 -3.17 1.73 12.19
C PRO A 214 -2.79 2.17 10.77
N VAL A 215 -2.48 1.23 9.88
CA VAL A 215 -2.19 1.55 8.47
C VAL A 215 -3.39 2.29 7.87
N PRO A 216 -3.20 3.53 7.38
CA PRO A 216 -4.31 4.24 6.78
C PRO A 216 -4.72 3.60 5.44
N PRO A 217 -6.00 3.74 5.02
CA PRO A 217 -6.53 3.07 3.83
C PRO A 217 -5.67 3.27 2.58
N GLN A 218 -5.21 4.50 2.29
CA GLN A 218 -4.39 4.81 1.12
C GLN A 218 -3.01 4.12 1.13
N ASN A 219 -2.52 3.72 2.30
CA ASN A 219 -1.29 2.95 2.46
C ASN A 219 -1.54 1.43 2.49
N GLY A 220 -2.79 1.00 2.24
CA GLY A 220 -3.16 -0.41 2.13
C GLY A 220 -3.68 -1.04 3.42
N GLY A 221 -4.19 -0.22 4.36
CA GLY A 221 -4.89 -0.74 5.54
C GLY A 221 -6.14 -1.54 5.20
N PRO A 222 -6.61 -2.35 6.18
CA PRO A 222 -6.11 -2.49 7.53
C PRO A 222 -4.92 -3.46 7.67
N ILE A 223 -4.65 -4.30 6.64
CA ILE A 223 -3.53 -5.24 6.61
C ILE A 223 -2.96 -5.35 5.20
N ARG A 224 -1.65 -5.31 5.08
CA ARG A 224 -0.95 -5.45 3.81
C ARG A 224 0.29 -6.32 3.96
N VAL A 225 0.74 -6.95 2.85
CA VAL A 225 2.04 -7.62 2.81
C VAL A 225 3.13 -6.65 2.36
N LEU A 226 4.33 -6.81 2.87
CA LEU A 226 5.53 -6.09 2.48
C LEU A 226 6.62 -7.07 2.03
N PHE A 227 7.20 -6.77 0.88
CA PHE A 227 8.42 -7.39 0.36
C PHE A 227 9.46 -6.29 0.18
N PRO A 228 10.21 -5.89 1.21
CA PRO A 228 11.10 -4.72 1.17
C PRO A 228 12.16 -4.76 0.08
N TRP A 229 12.57 -5.94 -0.38
CA TRP A 229 13.58 -6.15 -1.43
C TRP A 229 13.02 -6.15 -2.85
N LYS A 230 11.68 -6.15 -2.99
CA LYS A 230 10.97 -6.14 -4.27
C LYS A 230 10.42 -4.75 -4.58
N TYR A 231 10.13 -4.51 -5.85
CA TYR A 231 9.37 -3.32 -6.22
C TYR A 231 8.00 -3.27 -5.55
N GLY A 232 7.59 -2.08 -5.15
CA GLY A 232 6.46 -1.85 -4.23
C GLY A 232 5.11 -2.40 -4.70
N PHE A 233 4.92 -2.65 -6.02
CA PHE A 233 3.69 -3.24 -6.52
C PHE A 233 3.49 -4.69 -6.06
N LYS A 234 4.56 -5.41 -5.70
CA LYS A 234 4.48 -6.74 -5.11
C LYS A 234 3.85 -6.77 -3.72
N SER A 235 3.80 -5.62 -3.06
CA SER A 235 3.29 -5.48 -1.69
C SER A 235 1.78 -5.21 -1.69
N GLY A 236 0.98 -6.26 -1.86
CA GLY A 236 -0.49 -6.21 -1.90
C GLY A 236 -1.10 -5.45 -0.71
N LYS A 237 -2.19 -4.70 -0.97
CA LYS A 237 -2.87 -3.81 -0.02
C LYS A 237 -4.25 -4.35 0.33
N ALA A 238 -4.73 -4.06 1.56
CA ALA A 238 -6.09 -4.43 1.99
C ALA A 238 -6.40 -5.89 1.66
N ILE A 239 -5.56 -6.80 2.17
CA ILE A 239 -5.62 -8.24 1.86
C ILE A 239 -6.84 -8.85 2.54
N THR A 240 -7.59 -9.65 1.78
CA THR A 240 -8.76 -10.42 2.26
C THR A 240 -8.52 -11.92 2.23
N THR A 241 -7.65 -12.41 1.30
CA THR A 241 -7.38 -13.84 1.18
C THR A 241 -5.90 -14.09 0.93
N ILE A 242 -5.37 -15.08 1.62
CA ILE A 242 -4.06 -15.68 1.38
C ILE A 242 -4.29 -17.12 0.98
N ARG A 243 -3.94 -17.45 -0.28
CA ARG A 243 -4.13 -18.80 -0.83
C ARG A 243 -2.80 -19.47 -1.08
N PHE A 244 -2.69 -20.73 -0.68
CA PHE A 244 -1.52 -21.57 -0.91
C PHE A 244 -1.77 -22.51 -2.08
N THR A 245 -0.80 -22.62 -3.01
CA THR A 245 -0.98 -23.34 -4.26
C THR A 245 0.34 -23.95 -4.76
N ASP A 246 0.23 -25.00 -5.58
CA ASP A 246 1.35 -25.59 -6.32
C ASP A 246 1.63 -24.91 -7.66
N LYS A 247 0.71 -24.06 -8.13
CA LYS A 247 0.80 -23.32 -9.39
C LYS A 247 1.34 -21.91 -9.19
N ARG A 248 2.28 -21.50 -10.05
CA ARG A 248 2.80 -20.12 -10.02
C ARG A 248 1.68 -19.13 -10.32
N PRO A 249 1.38 -18.21 -9.42
CA PRO A 249 0.40 -17.16 -9.67
C PRO A 249 0.83 -16.23 -10.82
N VAL A 250 -0.14 -15.72 -11.57
CA VAL A 250 0.06 -14.60 -12.48
C VAL A 250 -0.41 -13.34 -11.75
N SER A 251 0.52 -12.41 -11.49
CA SER A 251 0.20 -11.20 -10.76
C SER A 251 -0.55 -10.18 -11.64
N PHE A 252 -1.22 -9.22 -11.00
CA PHE A 252 -2.01 -8.19 -11.68
C PHE A 252 -1.23 -7.46 -12.78
N TRP A 253 -0.03 -6.96 -12.46
CA TRP A 253 0.78 -6.22 -13.42
C TRP A 253 1.41 -7.13 -14.48
N GLU A 254 1.80 -8.35 -14.13
CA GLU A 254 2.28 -9.34 -15.09
C GLU A 254 1.19 -9.69 -16.11
N GLN A 255 -0.07 -9.85 -15.67
CA GLN A 255 -1.19 -10.09 -16.58
C GLN A 255 -1.45 -8.90 -17.50
N LEU A 256 -1.36 -7.67 -16.98
CA LEU A 256 -1.66 -6.45 -17.72
C LEU A 256 -0.56 -6.09 -18.71
N GLN A 257 0.73 -6.20 -18.32
CA GLN A 257 1.89 -5.79 -19.11
C GLN A 257 3.10 -6.73 -18.88
N PRO A 258 3.08 -7.95 -19.43
CA PRO A 258 4.08 -8.99 -19.16
C PRO A 258 5.48 -8.65 -19.67
N THR A 259 5.62 -7.66 -20.57
CA THR A 259 6.91 -7.16 -21.06
C THR A 259 7.59 -6.20 -20.08
N GLU A 260 6.83 -5.58 -19.18
CA GLU A 260 7.33 -4.57 -18.24
C GLU A 260 7.36 -5.07 -16.78
N TYR A 261 6.50 -6.04 -16.44
CA TYR A 261 6.33 -6.56 -15.09
C TYR A 261 6.37 -8.08 -15.07
N GLY A 262 7.01 -8.64 -14.07
CA GLY A 262 7.14 -10.07 -13.90
C GLY A 262 6.80 -10.54 -12.49
N PHE A 263 6.86 -11.84 -12.29
CA PHE A 263 6.55 -12.49 -11.03
C PHE A 263 7.51 -12.11 -9.91
N TRP A 264 8.81 -12.07 -10.20
CA TRP A 264 9.83 -11.87 -9.17
C TRP A 264 9.97 -10.42 -8.74
N ALA A 265 10.14 -9.51 -9.68
CA ALA A 265 10.20 -8.06 -9.51
C ALA A 265 11.13 -7.59 -8.37
N ASN A 266 12.29 -8.21 -8.23
CA ASN A 266 13.31 -7.80 -7.28
C ASN A 266 13.95 -6.47 -7.71
N VAL A 267 14.27 -5.61 -6.77
CA VAL A 267 14.92 -4.33 -7.06
C VAL A 267 16.34 -4.55 -7.57
N ASN A 268 16.64 -4.07 -8.78
CA ASN A 268 17.98 -4.09 -9.34
C ASN A 268 18.28 -2.76 -10.07
N PRO A 269 19.33 -2.00 -9.68
CA PRO A 269 19.72 -0.76 -10.35
C PRO A 269 20.23 -0.95 -11.78
N GLU A 270 20.75 -2.13 -12.12
CA GLU A 270 21.38 -2.44 -13.41
C GLU A 270 20.37 -2.90 -14.47
N VAL A 271 19.17 -3.29 -14.05
CA VAL A 271 18.09 -3.71 -14.95
C VAL A 271 17.06 -2.59 -15.07
N PRO A 272 17.06 -1.84 -16.20
CA PRO A 272 16.13 -0.74 -16.37
C PRO A 272 14.69 -1.25 -16.60
N HIS A 273 13.72 -0.46 -16.20
CA HIS A 273 12.36 -0.60 -16.73
C HIS A 273 12.36 -0.21 -18.22
N PRO A 274 11.55 -0.80 -19.11
CA PRO A 274 11.56 -0.45 -20.54
C PRO A 274 11.39 1.05 -20.83
N ARG A 275 10.79 1.81 -19.93
CA ARG A 275 10.50 3.23 -20.12
C ARG A 275 11.40 4.19 -19.30
N TRP A 276 12.15 3.71 -18.31
CA TRP A 276 13.03 4.53 -17.47
C TRP A 276 14.11 3.73 -16.78
N SER A 277 15.16 4.44 -16.32
CA SER A 277 16.27 3.86 -15.58
C SER A 277 15.88 3.55 -14.13
N GLN A 278 16.40 2.43 -13.59
CA GLN A 278 16.28 2.04 -12.19
C GLN A 278 17.55 2.35 -11.38
N ALA A 279 18.58 2.93 -11.99
CA ALA A 279 19.88 3.17 -11.35
C ALA A 279 19.81 4.14 -10.15
N HIS A 280 18.83 5.04 -10.13
CA HIS A 280 18.63 6.01 -9.06
C HIS A 280 17.19 6.01 -8.60
N GLU A 281 17.00 6.47 -7.36
CA GLU A 281 15.69 6.65 -6.76
C GLU A 281 15.56 8.06 -6.15
N ARG A 282 14.35 8.62 -6.21
CA ARG A 282 14.00 9.89 -5.59
C ARG A 282 13.37 9.62 -4.21
N LEU A 283 13.97 10.15 -3.16
CA LEU A 283 13.45 10.02 -1.80
C LEU A 283 12.23 10.94 -1.61
N LEU A 284 11.13 10.41 -1.11
CA LEU A 284 9.98 11.22 -0.73
C LEU A 284 10.33 12.11 0.47
N GLY A 285 9.86 13.34 0.45
CA GLY A 285 10.12 14.37 1.45
C GLY A 285 11.30 15.27 1.05
N SER A 286 12.53 14.75 0.97
CA SER A 286 13.70 15.53 0.56
C SER A 286 13.79 15.78 -0.94
N ASN A 287 13.18 14.92 -1.76
CA ASN A 287 13.35 14.88 -3.23
C ASN A 287 14.79 14.60 -3.71
N GLU A 288 15.68 14.24 -2.81
CA GLU A 288 17.04 13.85 -3.12
C GLU A 288 17.06 12.62 -4.05
N ARG A 289 17.97 12.60 -5.03
CA ARG A 289 18.25 11.45 -5.87
C ARG A 289 19.48 10.72 -5.35
N VAL A 290 19.29 9.45 -5.03
CA VAL A 290 20.36 8.58 -4.52
C VAL A 290 20.48 7.32 -5.39
N PRO A 291 21.63 6.65 -5.41
CA PRO A 291 21.77 5.37 -6.08
C PRO A 291 20.82 4.32 -5.50
N THR A 292 20.17 3.56 -6.38
CA THR A 292 19.37 2.39 -5.99
C THR A 292 20.31 1.25 -5.57
N LYS A 293 19.95 0.51 -4.52
CA LYS A 293 20.71 -0.67 -4.08
C LYS A 293 20.05 -1.96 -4.59
N LEU A 294 20.86 -2.93 -5.00
CA LEU A 294 20.37 -4.27 -5.36
C LEU A 294 19.53 -4.86 -4.20
N PHE A 295 18.42 -5.52 -4.52
CA PHE A 295 17.42 -5.97 -3.54
C PHE A 295 16.99 -4.88 -2.56
N ASN A 296 16.97 -3.63 -3.00
CA ASN A 296 16.71 -2.45 -2.16
C ASN A 296 17.64 -2.39 -0.92
N GLY A 297 18.83 -3.01 -1.01
CA GLY A 297 19.82 -3.10 0.05
C GLY A 297 19.55 -4.19 1.11
N TYR A 298 18.75 -5.19 0.78
CA TYR A 298 18.46 -6.35 1.64
C TYR A 298 19.07 -7.65 1.12
N GLY A 299 20.13 -7.56 0.28
CA GLY A 299 20.75 -8.73 -0.35
C GLY A 299 21.21 -9.80 0.65
N GLU A 300 21.77 -9.42 1.80
CA GLU A 300 22.19 -10.35 2.86
C GLU A 300 21.09 -11.28 3.36
N TYR A 301 19.82 -10.81 3.33
CA TYR A 301 18.65 -11.57 3.78
C TYR A 301 18.04 -12.46 2.71
N VAL A 302 18.19 -12.08 1.42
CA VAL A 302 17.35 -12.67 0.38
C VAL A 302 18.10 -13.21 -0.84
N ALA A 303 19.38 -12.86 -1.05
CA ALA A 303 20.10 -13.27 -2.24
C ALA A 303 20.15 -14.80 -2.42
N SER A 304 20.27 -15.54 -1.33
CA SER A 304 20.29 -17.01 -1.33
C SER A 304 18.99 -17.65 -1.84
N LEU A 305 17.83 -16.94 -1.75
CA LEU A 305 16.56 -17.42 -2.27
C LEU A 305 16.57 -17.58 -3.80
N TYR A 306 17.47 -16.90 -4.48
CA TYR A 306 17.54 -16.84 -5.95
C TYR A 306 18.72 -17.62 -6.53
N ALA A 307 19.50 -18.30 -5.70
CA ALA A 307 20.58 -19.17 -6.16
C ALA A 307 20.00 -20.31 -7.03
N GLY A 308 20.58 -20.48 -8.23
CA GLY A 308 20.10 -21.47 -9.21
C GLY A 308 18.91 -20.98 -10.07
N LEU A 309 18.46 -19.75 -9.89
CA LEU A 309 17.38 -19.13 -10.66
C LEU A 309 17.88 -18.07 -11.66
N GLU A 310 19.14 -18.09 -12.03
CA GLU A 310 19.79 -17.08 -12.89
C GLU A 310 19.16 -16.99 -14.31
N LYS A 311 18.42 -18.03 -14.71
CA LYS A 311 17.71 -18.07 -15.99
C LYS A 311 16.31 -17.41 -15.91
N GLU A 312 15.83 -17.14 -14.71
CA GLU A 312 14.54 -16.49 -14.47
C GLU A 312 14.63 -14.97 -14.66
N ARG A 313 13.50 -14.32 -14.96
CA ARG A 313 13.39 -12.86 -15.07
C ARG A 313 13.27 -12.23 -13.67
N LEU A 314 14.33 -12.32 -12.86
CA LEU A 314 14.32 -11.99 -11.45
C LEU A 314 14.01 -10.52 -11.12
N TYR A 315 14.17 -9.62 -12.09
CA TYR A 315 14.19 -8.16 -11.85
C TYR A 315 13.12 -7.38 -12.63
N LEU A 316 12.13 -8.09 -13.16
CA LEU A 316 10.95 -7.51 -13.82
C LEU A 316 9.68 -7.82 -13.06
#